data_e118a8ea4600dd9926ad1b763201e67a
#
_entry.id   e118a8ea4600dd9926ad1b763201e67a
#
_cell.length_a   1.000
_cell.length_b   1.000
_cell.length_c   1.000
_cell.angle_alpha   90.00
_cell.angle_beta   90.00
_cell.angle_gamma   90.00
#
_symmetry.space_group_name_H-M   'P 1'
#
loop_
_entity.id
_entity.type
_entity.pdbx_description
1 polymer ?
#
loop_
_entity_poly.entity_id
_entity_poly.type
_entity_poly.pdbx_seq_one_letter_code
_entity_poly.pdbx_strand_id
1 'polypeptide(L)'
;MTERIFRYLREQQPETPCLVIDLDVVENNFRRMRELLPAAHIFYAVKANPAAQILARLANLGSKFDTASRGEIEMVQQTGVSMDRVSFGNTIKKEKDIAWAYQQGVRLFAFDSEAELQKLARVAPGARVFCRVLVDCGGAEWPLSKKFGCAPEMAKDLLRKAKDWGLDAYGISFHVGSQQTDLEQWDRALAQVSQMFFALAEAGVDLRMVNLGGGFPARYRAEVSSIDAYCEAVGRALVRHFGNRMPEVIMEPGRSMVGDAGVIQSEVVLVSRKAANDRKRWVYLDIGKFSG
;
A
#
# COMPACT_ATOMS: atom_id res chain seq x y z
N MET A 1 16.80 9.80 -9.78
CA MET A 1 16.85 9.65 -11.27
C MET A 1 18.23 9.15 -11.62
N THR A 2 18.33 8.08 -12.41
CA THR A 2 19.61 7.46 -12.76
C THR A 2 20.12 7.97 -14.11
N GLU A 3 21.45 8.07 -14.27
CA GLU A 3 22.10 8.41 -15.56
C GLU A 3 21.70 7.42 -16.67
N ARG A 4 21.35 6.20 -16.30
CA ARG A 4 20.90 5.13 -17.19
C ARG A 4 19.59 5.47 -17.90
N ILE A 5 18.61 6.07 -17.19
CA ILE A 5 17.35 6.54 -17.79
C ILE A 5 17.64 7.65 -18.83
N PHE A 6 18.46 8.64 -18.45
CA PHE A 6 18.77 9.73 -19.37
C PHE A 6 19.56 9.26 -20.61
N ARG A 7 20.45 8.29 -20.45
CA ARG A 7 21.14 7.66 -21.59
C ARG A 7 20.15 6.99 -22.51
N TYR A 8 19.25 6.16 -21.98
CA TYR A 8 18.20 5.49 -22.75
C TYR A 8 17.36 6.50 -23.55
N LEU A 9 16.87 7.57 -22.90
CA LEU A 9 16.06 8.58 -23.54
C LEU A 9 16.81 9.32 -24.68
N ARG A 10 18.11 9.60 -24.50
CA ARG A 10 18.95 10.23 -25.54
C ARG A 10 19.22 9.30 -26.73
N GLU A 11 19.47 8.01 -26.47
CA GLU A 11 19.84 7.04 -27.50
C GLU A 11 18.64 6.49 -28.27
N GLN A 12 17.55 6.20 -27.56
CA GLN A 12 16.38 5.53 -28.15
C GLN A 12 15.31 6.50 -28.66
N GLN A 13 15.27 7.73 -28.13
CA GLN A 13 14.29 8.77 -28.50
C GLN A 13 12.86 8.20 -28.65
N PRO A 14 12.31 7.54 -27.61
CA PRO A 14 11.00 6.92 -27.72
C PRO A 14 9.91 7.95 -28.01
N GLU A 15 8.83 7.51 -28.66
CA GLU A 15 7.63 8.34 -28.80
C GLU A 15 7.10 8.79 -27.44
N THR A 16 6.65 10.03 -27.36
CA THR A 16 6.06 10.61 -26.15
C THR A 16 4.53 10.49 -26.15
N PRO A 17 3.87 10.46 -24.98
CA PRO A 17 4.48 10.43 -23.65
C PRO A 17 5.08 9.05 -23.33
N CYS A 18 6.26 9.02 -22.73
CA CYS A 18 6.95 7.79 -22.38
C CYS A 18 7.40 7.79 -20.91
N LEU A 19 6.98 6.76 -20.15
CA LEU A 19 7.47 6.51 -18.80
C LEU A 19 8.59 5.46 -18.84
N VAL A 20 9.78 5.84 -18.42
CA VAL A 20 10.95 4.94 -18.30
C VAL A 20 11.22 4.66 -16.83
N ILE A 21 11.23 3.38 -16.46
CA ILE A 21 11.48 2.91 -15.09
C ILE A 21 12.82 2.18 -15.03
N ASP A 22 13.66 2.52 -14.06
CA ASP A 22 14.86 1.78 -13.72
C ASP A 22 14.52 0.70 -12.68
N LEU A 23 14.49 -0.55 -13.10
CA LEU A 23 14.14 -1.67 -12.23
C LEU A 23 15.16 -1.92 -11.12
N ASP A 24 16.40 -1.50 -11.30
CA ASP A 24 17.42 -1.66 -10.24
C ASP A 24 17.16 -0.69 -9.08
N VAL A 25 16.56 0.48 -9.35
CA VAL A 25 16.08 1.39 -8.28
C VAL A 25 14.95 0.74 -7.50
N VAL A 26 13.96 0.14 -8.19
CA VAL A 26 12.86 -0.60 -7.53
C VAL A 26 13.40 -1.72 -6.65
N GLU A 27 14.35 -2.51 -7.16
CA GLU A 27 15.00 -3.57 -6.39
C GLU A 27 15.72 -3.03 -5.16
N ASN A 28 16.51 -1.96 -5.31
CA ASN A 28 17.25 -1.34 -4.21
C ASN A 28 16.30 -0.80 -3.13
N ASN A 29 15.21 -0.15 -3.50
CA ASN A 29 14.18 0.33 -2.57
C ASN A 29 13.57 -0.83 -1.77
N PHE A 30 13.23 -1.94 -2.44
CA PHE A 30 12.73 -3.13 -1.77
C PHE A 30 13.75 -3.75 -0.81
N ARG A 31 14.98 -3.97 -1.27
CA ARG A 31 16.05 -4.55 -0.44
C ARG A 31 16.34 -3.69 0.78
N ARG A 32 16.43 -2.38 0.59
CA ARG A 32 16.69 -1.44 1.67
C ARG A 32 15.60 -1.48 2.74
N MET A 33 14.34 -1.43 2.35
CA MET A 33 13.22 -1.50 3.30
C MET A 33 13.21 -2.83 4.06
N ARG A 34 13.49 -3.95 3.39
CA ARG A 34 13.58 -5.28 4.01
C ARG A 34 14.74 -5.40 5.00
N GLU A 35 15.87 -4.77 4.71
CA GLU A 35 17.03 -4.73 5.63
C GLU A 35 16.73 -3.90 6.89
N LEU A 36 16.04 -2.78 6.74
CA LEU A 36 15.73 -1.86 7.85
C LEU A 36 14.64 -2.39 8.77
N LEU A 37 13.69 -3.17 8.27
CA LEU A 37 12.60 -3.79 9.04
C LEU A 37 12.50 -5.28 8.72
N PRO A 38 13.47 -6.10 9.13
CA PRO A 38 13.54 -7.52 8.76
C PRO A 38 12.37 -8.36 9.31
N ALA A 39 11.74 -7.92 10.39
CA ALA A 39 10.57 -8.57 10.97
C ALA A 39 9.26 -8.26 10.22
N ALA A 40 9.25 -7.28 9.31
CA ALA A 40 8.06 -6.89 8.56
C ALA A 40 8.00 -7.60 7.21
N HIS A 41 6.81 -8.10 6.88
CA HIS A 41 6.51 -8.61 5.54
C HIS A 41 6.11 -7.45 4.62
N ILE A 42 6.81 -7.31 3.51
CA ILE A 42 6.50 -6.30 2.49
C ILE A 42 5.47 -6.87 1.52
N PHE A 43 4.30 -6.27 1.49
CA PHE A 43 3.24 -6.48 0.52
C PHE A 43 3.24 -5.30 -0.47
N TYR A 44 3.90 -5.45 -1.61
CA TYR A 44 3.92 -4.37 -2.60
C TYR A 44 2.50 -4.00 -3.02
N ALA A 45 2.13 -2.72 -2.89
CA ALA A 45 0.82 -2.22 -3.32
C ALA A 45 0.78 -2.10 -4.86
N VAL A 46 0.16 -3.09 -5.51
CA VAL A 46 0.14 -3.25 -6.97
C VAL A 46 -0.38 -2.01 -7.70
N LYS A 47 -1.36 -1.32 -7.12
CA LYS A 47 -1.93 -0.06 -7.63
C LYS A 47 -0.91 1.06 -7.86
N ALA A 48 0.27 1.00 -7.25
CA ALA A 48 1.30 2.03 -7.43
C ALA A 48 1.94 1.97 -8.83
N ASN A 49 2.24 0.77 -9.31
CA ASN A 49 2.60 0.49 -10.69
C ASN A 49 2.45 -1.01 -10.98
N PRO A 50 1.46 -1.42 -11.79
CA PRO A 50 1.15 -2.82 -12.06
C PRO A 50 1.96 -3.42 -13.23
N ALA A 51 3.00 -2.75 -13.72
CA ALA A 51 3.79 -3.24 -14.85
C ALA A 51 4.37 -4.65 -14.57
N ALA A 52 4.18 -5.57 -15.51
CA ALA A 52 4.56 -6.97 -15.35
C ALA A 52 6.05 -7.15 -14.97
N GLN A 53 6.93 -6.31 -15.50
CA GLN A 53 8.35 -6.33 -15.19
C GLN A 53 8.66 -5.97 -13.74
N ILE A 54 7.91 -5.01 -13.16
CA ILE A 54 8.03 -4.63 -11.75
C ILE A 54 7.53 -5.77 -10.87
N LEU A 55 6.35 -6.30 -11.18
CA LEU A 55 5.77 -7.42 -10.43
C LEU A 55 6.68 -8.64 -10.44
N ALA A 56 7.21 -9.02 -11.61
CA ALA A 56 8.14 -10.13 -11.74
C ALA A 56 9.46 -9.91 -10.96
N ARG A 57 10.04 -8.69 -11.03
CA ARG A 57 11.25 -8.34 -10.27
C ARG A 57 11.00 -8.47 -8.76
N LEU A 58 9.92 -7.91 -8.25
CA LEU A 58 9.56 -7.97 -6.83
C LEU A 58 9.19 -9.39 -6.39
N ALA A 59 8.49 -10.17 -7.23
CA ALA A 59 8.18 -11.57 -6.97
C ALA A 59 9.44 -12.42 -6.75
N ASN A 60 10.46 -12.24 -7.61
CA ASN A 60 11.77 -12.91 -7.51
C ASN A 60 12.56 -12.50 -6.26
N LEU A 61 12.36 -11.30 -5.75
CA LEU A 61 12.97 -10.81 -4.51
C LEU A 61 12.26 -11.31 -3.23
N GLY A 62 11.14 -12.02 -3.38
CA GLY A 62 10.37 -12.56 -2.27
C GLY A 62 9.28 -11.61 -1.74
N SER A 63 8.94 -10.53 -2.47
CA SER A 63 7.82 -9.66 -2.10
C SER A 63 6.51 -10.43 -2.04
N LYS A 64 5.64 -10.04 -1.11
CA LYS A 64 4.20 -10.32 -1.14
C LYS A 64 3.49 -9.16 -1.83
N PHE A 65 2.17 -9.26 -2.07
CA PHE A 65 1.44 -8.29 -2.87
C PHE A 65 0.11 -7.88 -2.22
N ASP A 66 -0.09 -6.57 -2.06
CA ASP A 66 -1.40 -6.00 -1.73
C ASP A 66 -2.14 -5.65 -3.01
N THR A 67 -3.32 -6.25 -3.18
CA THR A 67 -4.16 -6.09 -4.38
C THR A 67 -5.50 -5.45 -4.02
N ALA A 68 -5.95 -4.52 -4.85
CA ALA A 68 -7.21 -3.80 -4.65
C ALA A 68 -8.36 -4.30 -5.54
N SER A 69 -8.08 -5.21 -6.48
CA SER A 69 -9.07 -5.73 -7.42
C SER A 69 -8.71 -7.14 -7.91
N ARG A 70 -9.71 -7.83 -8.48
CA ARG A 70 -9.50 -9.10 -9.16
C ARG A 70 -8.44 -8.98 -10.27
N GLY A 71 -8.49 -7.92 -11.08
CA GLY A 71 -7.52 -7.71 -12.15
C GLY A 71 -6.08 -7.62 -11.65
N GLU A 72 -5.85 -6.96 -10.50
CA GLU A 72 -4.52 -6.93 -9.88
C GLU A 72 -4.08 -8.31 -9.37
N ILE A 73 -5.01 -9.13 -8.81
CA ILE A 73 -4.70 -10.52 -8.44
C ILE A 73 -4.30 -11.33 -9.67
N GLU A 74 -5.02 -11.19 -10.78
CA GLU A 74 -4.72 -11.86 -12.05
C GLU A 74 -3.33 -11.45 -12.58
N MET A 75 -2.96 -10.17 -12.50
CA MET A 75 -1.62 -9.69 -12.88
C MET A 75 -0.52 -10.30 -12.00
N VAL A 76 -0.74 -10.37 -10.69
CA VAL A 76 0.23 -11.00 -9.77
C VAL A 76 0.33 -12.50 -10.03
N GLN A 77 -0.78 -13.19 -10.29
CA GLN A 77 -0.82 -14.61 -10.61
C GLN A 77 0.05 -14.96 -11.83
N GLN A 78 0.12 -14.07 -12.82
CA GLN A 78 0.98 -14.24 -14.01
C GLN A 78 2.48 -14.28 -13.69
N THR A 79 2.90 -13.79 -12.52
CA THR A 79 4.30 -13.90 -12.06
C THR A 79 4.66 -15.29 -11.52
N GLY A 80 3.68 -16.19 -11.38
CA GLY A 80 3.88 -17.53 -10.83
C GLY A 80 4.00 -17.62 -9.32
N VAL A 81 3.74 -16.52 -8.58
CA VAL A 81 3.78 -16.57 -7.12
C VAL A 81 2.59 -17.34 -6.55
N SER A 82 2.81 -18.02 -5.43
CA SER A 82 1.74 -18.67 -4.68
C SER A 82 0.77 -17.63 -4.09
N MET A 83 -0.53 -17.92 -4.13
CA MET A 83 -1.58 -16.97 -3.71
C MET A 83 -1.64 -16.72 -2.20
N ASP A 84 -0.92 -17.48 -1.38
CA ASP A 84 -0.68 -17.16 0.03
C ASP A 84 0.21 -15.92 0.24
N ARG A 85 0.90 -15.47 -0.83
CA ARG A 85 1.66 -14.21 -0.87
C ARG A 85 0.80 -13.01 -1.28
N VAL A 86 -0.51 -13.17 -1.44
CA VAL A 86 -1.43 -12.13 -1.91
C VAL A 86 -2.45 -11.79 -0.83
N SER A 87 -2.65 -10.50 -0.57
CA SER A 87 -3.79 -9.97 0.17
C SER A 87 -4.79 -9.29 -0.76
N PHE A 88 -6.08 -9.42 -0.47
CA PHE A 88 -7.11 -8.61 -1.09
C PHE A 88 -7.43 -7.44 -0.16
N GLY A 89 -6.58 -6.40 -0.21
CA GLY A 89 -6.52 -5.31 0.76
C GLY A 89 -7.55 -4.19 0.56
N ASN A 90 -8.37 -4.23 -0.50
CA ASN A 90 -9.49 -3.30 -0.63
C ASN A 90 -10.60 -3.67 0.35
N THR A 91 -11.09 -2.69 1.13
CA THR A 91 -12.13 -2.93 2.15
C THR A 91 -13.52 -3.13 1.56
N ILE A 92 -13.73 -2.85 0.26
CA ILE A 92 -14.97 -3.10 -0.48
C ILE A 92 -14.68 -3.93 -1.73
N LYS A 93 -15.38 -5.05 -1.87
CA LYS A 93 -15.18 -6.01 -2.97
C LYS A 93 -16.51 -6.55 -3.47
N LYS A 94 -16.60 -6.86 -4.76
CA LYS A 94 -17.75 -7.63 -5.27
C LYS A 94 -17.71 -9.04 -4.69
N GLU A 95 -18.85 -9.56 -4.26
CA GLU A 95 -18.92 -10.88 -3.64
C GLU A 95 -18.39 -11.99 -4.56
N LYS A 96 -18.68 -11.91 -5.86
CA LYS A 96 -18.13 -12.82 -6.87
C LYS A 96 -16.60 -12.77 -6.98
N ASP A 97 -15.99 -11.60 -6.74
CA ASP A 97 -14.54 -11.43 -6.81
C ASP A 97 -13.87 -11.98 -5.53
N ILE A 98 -14.55 -11.89 -4.38
CA ILE A 98 -14.13 -12.56 -3.14
C ILE A 98 -14.13 -14.07 -3.34
N ALA A 99 -15.25 -14.64 -3.82
CA ALA A 99 -15.39 -16.06 -4.06
C ALA A 99 -14.30 -16.58 -5.02
N TRP A 100 -14.09 -15.85 -6.12
CA TRP A 100 -13.07 -16.20 -7.08
C TRP A 100 -11.65 -16.15 -6.47
N ALA A 101 -11.29 -15.06 -5.78
CA ALA A 101 -9.97 -14.93 -5.15
C ALA A 101 -9.73 -16.05 -4.11
N TYR A 102 -10.74 -16.38 -3.31
CA TYR A 102 -10.68 -17.48 -2.36
C TYR A 102 -10.45 -18.84 -3.05
N GLN A 103 -11.14 -19.10 -4.17
CA GLN A 103 -10.93 -20.31 -4.99
C GLN A 103 -9.53 -20.37 -5.60
N GLN A 104 -8.93 -19.22 -5.94
CA GLN A 104 -7.53 -19.15 -6.41
C GLN A 104 -6.50 -19.37 -5.31
N GLY A 105 -6.89 -19.40 -4.04
CA GLY A 105 -5.99 -19.62 -2.90
C GLY A 105 -5.66 -18.38 -2.09
N VAL A 106 -6.19 -17.21 -2.41
CA VAL A 106 -6.07 -16.02 -1.54
C VAL A 106 -6.78 -16.30 -0.22
N ARG A 107 -6.12 -15.99 0.89
CA ARG A 107 -6.65 -16.28 2.24
C ARG A 107 -6.67 -15.05 3.16
N LEU A 108 -6.15 -13.91 2.73
CA LEU A 108 -6.02 -12.70 3.53
C LEU A 108 -6.85 -11.57 2.91
N PHE A 109 -7.89 -11.11 3.63
CA PHE A 109 -8.88 -10.15 3.13
C PHE A 109 -9.09 -8.99 4.10
N ALA A 110 -9.09 -7.75 3.56
CA ALA A 110 -9.44 -6.55 4.31
C ALA A 110 -10.96 -6.34 4.37
N PHE A 111 -11.43 -5.72 5.44
CA PHE A 111 -12.79 -5.22 5.58
C PHE A 111 -12.83 -4.02 6.54
N ASP A 112 -13.92 -3.24 6.52
CA ASP A 112 -14.20 -2.13 7.45
C ASP A 112 -15.68 -1.92 7.72
N SER A 113 -16.52 -2.89 7.36
CA SER A 113 -17.96 -2.82 7.57
C SER A 113 -18.57 -4.20 7.77
N GLU A 114 -19.72 -4.24 8.43
CA GLU A 114 -20.46 -5.48 8.66
C GLU A 114 -20.96 -6.12 7.37
N ALA A 115 -21.44 -5.30 6.42
CA ALA A 115 -21.88 -5.79 5.13
C ALA A 115 -20.79 -6.45 4.30
N GLU A 116 -19.54 -5.95 4.41
CA GLU A 116 -18.40 -6.60 3.76
C GLU A 116 -18.03 -7.91 4.49
N LEU A 117 -18.04 -7.90 5.81
CA LEU A 117 -17.76 -9.08 6.63
C LEU A 117 -18.77 -10.21 6.34
N GLN A 118 -20.07 -9.88 6.17
CA GLN A 118 -21.09 -10.86 5.79
C GLN A 118 -20.80 -11.53 4.45
N LYS A 119 -20.33 -10.76 3.45
CA LYS A 119 -19.91 -11.34 2.16
C LYS A 119 -18.76 -12.33 2.36
N LEU A 120 -17.73 -11.92 3.09
CA LEU A 120 -16.57 -12.77 3.39
C LEU A 120 -16.98 -14.08 4.09
N ALA A 121 -17.85 -14.02 5.10
CA ALA A 121 -18.33 -15.20 5.80
C ALA A 121 -19.10 -16.17 4.88
N ARG A 122 -19.89 -15.63 3.91
CA ARG A 122 -20.65 -16.47 2.97
C ARG A 122 -19.77 -17.18 1.94
N VAL A 123 -18.78 -16.49 1.36
CA VAL A 123 -18.08 -17.00 0.16
C VAL A 123 -16.60 -17.29 0.34
N ALA A 124 -16.05 -17.00 1.51
CA ALA A 124 -14.66 -17.29 1.89
C ALA A 124 -14.57 -17.86 3.32
N PRO A 125 -15.25 -18.97 3.63
CA PRO A 125 -15.31 -19.50 4.99
C PRO A 125 -13.93 -19.85 5.54
N GLY A 126 -13.63 -19.46 6.78
CA GLY A 126 -12.32 -19.66 7.43
C GLY A 126 -11.20 -18.76 6.91
N ALA A 127 -11.50 -17.80 6.03
CA ALA A 127 -10.49 -16.85 5.54
C ALA A 127 -9.94 -15.99 6.71
N ARG A 128 -8.66 -15.66 6.63
CA ARG A 128 -8.02 -14.65 7.48
C ARG A 128 -8.52 -13.28 7.11
N VAL A 129 -9.10 -12.58 8.06
CA VAL A 129 -9.64 -11.24 7.84
C VAL A 129 -8.98 -10.23 8.76
N PHE A 130 -8.74 -9.03 8.22
CA PHE A 130 -8.20 -7.92 9.01
C PHE A 130 -9.06 -6.67 8.83
N CYS A 131 -9.36 -6.01 9.94
CA CYS A 131 -10.21 -4.83 9.96
C CYS A 131 -9.36 -3.57 9.76
N ARG A 132 -9.73 -2.73 8.79
CA ARG A 132 -9.10 -1.44 8.61
C ARG A 132 -9.74 -0.41 9.55
N VAL A 133 -8.90 0.23 10.37
CA VAL A 133 -9.32 1.24 11.32
C VAL A 133 -8.97 2.64 10.87
N LEU A 134 -9.78 3.61 11.31
CA LEU A 134 -9.51 5.03 11.15
C LEU A 134 -8.38 5.43 12.10
N VAL A 135 -7.41 6.16 11.57
CA VAL A 135 -6.34 6.82 12.31
C VAL A 135 -6.23 8.27 11.85
N ASP A 136 -5.58 9.11 12.65
CA ASP A 136 -5.23 10.45 12.22
C ASP A 136 -4.25 10.39 11.05
N CYS A 137 -4.46 11.23 10.04
CA CYS A 137 -3.64 11.36 8.84
C CYS A 137 -3.04 12.77 8.70
N GLY A 138 -2.85 13.49 9.79
CA GLY A 138 -2.16 14.78 9.80
C GLY A 138 -0.78 14.66 9.14
N GLY A 139 -0.37 15.66 8.36
CA GLY A 139 0.91 15.64 7.64
C GLY A 139 0.94 14.86 6.32
N ALA A 140 -0.13 14.17 5.93
CA ALA A 140 -0.24 13.51 4.64
C ALA A 140 -0.70 14.46 3.52
N GLU A 141 -0.12 14.36 2.33
CA GLU A 141 -0.62 15.11 1.16
C GLU A 141 -2.01 14.63 0.73
N TRP A 142 -2.30 13.33 0.88
CA TRP A 142 -3.61 12.73 0.60
C TRP A 142 -4.11 11.93 1.80
N PRO A 143 -4.88 12.55 2.72
CA PRO A 143 -5.53 11.84 3.81
C PRO A 143 -6.67 10.96 3.28
N LEU A 144 -6.68 9.68 3.65
CA LEU A 144 -7.66 8.68 3.20
C LEU A 144 -8.72 8.35 4.25
N SER A 145 -8.67 8.99 5.41
CA SER A 145 -9.49 8.71 6.59
C SER A 145 -11.00 9.00 6.43
N LYS A 146 -11.42 9.68 5.36
CA LYS A 146 -12.86 9.94 5.10
C LYS A 146 -13.53 8.87 4.23
N LYS A 147 -12.77 7.98 3.61
CA LYS A 147 -13.30 7.03 2.63
C LYS A 147 -13.21 5.58 3.10
N PHE A 148 -12.16 5.22 3.80
CA PHE A 148 -11.86 3.86 4.20
C PHE A 148 -11.52 3.77 5.69
N GLY A 149 -11.88 2.64 6.28
CA GLY A 149 -11.68 2.35 7.68
C GLY A 149 -12.92 2.66 8.52
N CYS A 150 -13.05 2.00 9.64
CA CYS A 150 -14.11 2.23 10.62
C CYS A 150 -13.55 2.69 11.97
N ALA A 151 -14.42 3.20 12.82
CA ALA A 151 -14.04 3.63 14.17
C ALA A 151 -13.50 2.44 15.00
N PRO A 152 -12.57 2.67 15.94
CA PRO A 152 -11.96 1.61 16.75
C PRO A 152 -12.98 0.72 17.47
N GLU A 153 -14.02 1.31 18.05
CA GLU A 153 -15.07 0.53 18.75
C GLU A 153 -15.82 -0.39 17.79
N MET A 154 -16.22 0.14 16.62
CA MET A 154 -16.84 -0.65 15.57
C MET A 154 -15.93 -1.77 15.08
N ALA A 155 -14.63 -1.53 14.92
CA ALA A 155 -13.67 -2.54 14.49
C ALA A 155 -13.55 -3.69 15.49
N LYS A 156 -13.57 -3.40 16.82
CA LYS A 156 -13.57 -4.42 17.86
C LYS A 156 -14.82 -5.29 17.77
N ASP A 157 -15.99 -4.69 17.57
CA ASP A 157 -17.24 -5.46 17.45
C ASP A 157 -17.25 -6.31 16.17
N LEU A 158 -16.75 -5.77 15.06
CA LEU A 158 -16.65 -6.50 13.79
C LEU A 158 -15.68 -7.67 13.88
N LEU A 159 -14.57 -7.55 14.60
CA LEU A 159 -13.60 -8.63 14.77
C LEU A 159 -14.14 -9.75 15.67
N ARG A 160 -14.97 -9.42 16.69
CA ARG A 160 -15.72 -10.44 17.45
C ARG A 160 -16.70 -11.18 16.55
N LYS A 161 -17.51 -10.45 15.77
CA LYS A 161 -18.43 -11.05 14.79
C LYS A 161 -17.71 -11.91 13.77
N ALA A 162 -16.51 -11.51 13.31
CA ALA A 162 -15.72 -12.32 12.39
C ALA A 162 -15.44 -13.72 12.96
N LYS A 163 -15.02 -13.79 14.22
CA LYS A 163 -14.81 -15.06 14.93
C LYS A 163 -16.11 -15.86 15.05
N ASP A 164 -17.21 -15.21 15.47
CA ASP A 164 -18.51 -15.86 15.66
C ASP A 164 -19.06 -16.43 14.33
N TRP A 165 -18.74 -15.81 13.20
CA TRP A 165 -19.16 -16.24 11.87
C TRP A 165 -18.17 -17.23 11.21
N GLY A 166 -17.21 -17.75 11.97
CA GLY A 166 -16.29 -18.78 11.50
C GLY A 166 -15.17 -18.28 10.60
N LEU A 167 -14.90 -16.97 10.60
CA LEU A 167 -13.72 -16.39 9.97
C LEU A 167 -12.55 -16.35 10.97
N ASP A 168 -11.34 -16.32 10.46
CA ASP A 168 -10.15 -16.10 11.26
C ASP A 168 -9.94 -14.58 11.45
N ALA A 169 -10.36 -14.03 12.61
CA ALA A 169 -10.10 -12.64 13.00
C ALA A 169 -8.59 -12.44 13.21
N TYR A 170 -7.87 -12.15 12.11
CA TYR A 170 -6.43 -12.26 12.06
C TYR A 170 -5.70 -11.01 12.51
N GLY A 171 -6.22 -9.82 12.21
CA GLY A 171 -5.50 -8.60 12.52
C GLY A 171 -6.26 -7.30 12.30
N ILE A 172 -5.49 -6.23 12.45
CA ILE A 172 -5.93 -4.85 12.21
C ILE A 172 -4.98 -4.21 11.21
N SER A 173 -5.53 -3.40 10.30
CA SER A 173 -4.77 -2.51 9.43
C SER A 173 -5.15 -1.06 9.64
N PHE A 174 -4.22 -0.18 9.31
CA PHE A 174 -4.45 1.25 9.21
C PHE A 174 -3.66 1.85 8.04
N HIS A 175 -3.90 3.10 7.72
CA HIS A 175 -3.13 3.81 6.71
C HIS A 175 -3.01 5.28 7.11
N VAL A 176 -1.80 5.75 7.28
CA VAL A 176 -1.48 7.11 7.76
C VAL A 176 -1.63 8.22 6.71
N GLY A 177 -2.16 7.89 5.54
CA GLY A 177 -2.26 8.79 4.38
C GLY A 177 -1.09 8.64 3.42
N SER A 178 -1.30 8.99 2.14
CA SER A 178 -0.27 8.89 1.11
C SER A 178 0.70 10.07 1.18
N GLN A 179 1.98 9.82 0.90
CA GLN A 179 3.05 10.82 1.00
C GLN A 179 3.09 11.44 2.41
N GLN A 180 3.20 10.59 3.42
CA GLN A 180 3.22 11.01 4.82
C GLN A 180 4.58 11.61 5.17
N THR A 181 4.58 12.86 5.63
CA THR A 181 5.82 13.58 5.98
C THR A 181 6.10 13.62 7.48
N ASP A 182 5.11 13.29 8.33
CA ASP A 182 5.25 13.22 9.78
C ASP A 182 5.63 11.79 10.21
N LEU A 183 6.86 11.62 10.69
CA LEU A 183 7.41 10.34 11.17
C LEU A 183 6.62 9.75 12.36
N GLU A 184 5.97 10.59 13.16
CA GLU A 184 5.27 10.16 14.37
C GLU A 184 3.87 9.57 14.11
N GLN A 185 3.37 9.65 12.87
CA GLN A 185 2.02 9.15 12.57
C GLN A 185 1.88 7.64 12.79
N TRP A 186 2.90 6.87 12.48
CA TRP A 186 2.90 5.42 12.78
C TRP A 186 2.92 5.13 14.27
N ASP A 187 3.64 5.93 15.08
CA ASP A 187 3.65 5.77 16.53
C ASP A 187 2.26 6.01 17.13
N ARG A 188 1.60 7.11 16.74
CA ARG A 188 0.22 7.42 17.16
C ARG A 188 -0.77 6.34 16.76
N ALA A 189 -0.69 5.86 15.53
CA ALA A 189 -1.55 4.79 15.03
C ALA A 189 -1.31 3.47 15.77
N LEU A 190 -0.04 3.11 16.01
CA LEU A 190 0.33 1.90 16.74
C LEU A 190 -0.08 1.97 18.21
N ALA A 191 -0.03 3.15 18.85
CA ALA A 191 -0.56 3.34 20.21
C ALA A 191 -2.05 2.98 20.28
N GLN A 192 -2.85 3.48 19.34
CA GLN A 192 -4.28 3.16 19.26
C GLN A 192 -4.52 1.66 19.00
N VAL A 193 -3.81 1.09 18.02
CA VAL A 193 -4.01 -0.30 17.60
C VAL A 193 -3.57 -1.28 18.67
N SER A 194 -2.47 -1.04 19.39
CA SER A 194 -2.03 -1.91 20.49
C SER A 194 -3.06 -2.02 21.61
N GLN A 195 -3.71 -0.91 21.97
CA GLN A 195 -4.82 -0.92 22.94
C GLN A 195 -5.99 -1.80 22.47
N MET A 196 -6.30 -1.79 21.16
CA MET A 196 -7.34 -2.66 20.60
C MET A 196 -6.94 -4.13 20.66
N PHE A 197 -5.68 -4.47 20.41
CA PHE A 197 -5.15 -5.83 20.55
C PHE A 197 -5.37 -6.34 21.97
N PHE A 198 -5.01 -5.56 22.99
CA PHE A 198 -5.21 -5.96 24.39
C PHE A 198 -6.68 -6.12 24.74
N ALA A 199 -7.53 -5.17 24.37
CA ALA A 199 -8.97 -5.25 24.66
C ALA A 199 -9.65 -6.45 23.96
N LEU A 200 -9.22 -6.80 22.75
CA LEU A 200 -9.74 -7.95 22.02
C LEU A 200 -9.26 -9.27 22.62
N ALA A 201 -8.01 -9.35 23.06
CA ALA A 201 -7.47 -10.53 23.75
C ALA A 201 -8.24 -10.81 25.06
N GLU A 202 -8.54 -9.77 25.87
CA GLU A 202 -9.40 -9.87 27.04
C GLU A 202 -10.83 -10.40 26.73
N ALA A 203 -11.32 -10.05 25.51
CA ALA A 203 -12.61 -10.54 25.01
C ALA A 203 -12.50 -11.90 24.26
N GLY A 204 -11.34 -12.57 24.33
CA GLY A 204 -11.13 -13.90 23.76
C GLY A 204 -10.88 -13.88 22.23
N VAL A 205 -10.50 -12.73 21.64
CA VAL A 205 -10.11 -12.61 20.23
C VAL A 205 -8.62 -12.28 20.15
N ASP A 206 -7.81 -13.30 19.87
CA ASP A 206 -6.35 -13.16 19.77
C ASP A 206 -5.94 -12.76 18.36
N LEU A 207 -5.66 -11.48 18.15
CA LEU A 207 -5.12 -10.98 16.90
C LEU A 207 -3.63 -11.32 16.77
N ARG A 208 -3.21 -11.65 15.57
CA ARG A 208 -1.84 -12.11 15.28
C ARG A 208 -1.10 -11.22 14.31
N MET A 209 -1.75 -10.24 13.70
CA MET A 209 -1.14 -9.41 12.65
C MET A 209 -1.53 -7.94 12.79
N VAL A 210 -0.55 -7.07 12.64
CA VAL A 210 -0.73 -5.63 12.42
C VAL A 210 -0.24 -5.26 11.01
N ASN A 211 -1.10 -4.60 10.25
CA ASN A 211 -0.76 -4.08 8.93
C ASN A 211 -0.66 -2.55 9.02
N LEU A 212 0.56 -2.05 8.83
CA LEU A 212 0.93 -0.64 8.95
C LEU A 212 0.47 0.19 7.75
N GLY A 213 -0.12 -0.48 6.72
CA GLY A 213 -0.44 0.15 5.45
C GLY A 213 0.78 0.65 4.69
N GLY A 214 0.49 1.58 3.79
CA GLY A 214 1.51 2.33 3.05
C GLY A 214 1.72 3.72 3.64
N GLY A 215 1.94 4.69 2.75
CA GLY A 215 2.11 6.10 3.14
C GLY A 215 3.56 6.56 3.10
N PHE A 216 4.53 5.64 3.08
CA PHE A 216 5.95 5.98 2.96
C PHE A 216 6.18 6.84 1.71
N PRO A 217 6.82 8.02 1.87
CA PRO A 217 6.94 8.96 0.77
C PRO A 217 8.02 8.56 -0.23
N ALA A 218 7.85 9.02 -1.47
CA ALA A 218 8.92 9.10 -2.46
C ALA A 218 9.44 10.53 -2.52
N ARG A 219 10.73 10.68 -2.82
CA ARG A 219 11.34 11.98 -3.01
C ARG A 219 11.07 12.48 -4.43
N TYR A 220 10.34 13.58 -4.55
CA TYR A 220 10.13 14.28 -5.81
C TYR A 220 10.92 15.61 -5.82
N ARG A 221 10.22 16.76 -5.71
CA ARG A 221 10.83 18.08 -5.66
C ARG A 221 11.15 18.53 -4.24
N ALA A 222 10.23 18.23 -3.32
CA ALA A 222 10.41 18.54 -1.91
C ALA A 222 11.32 17.52 -1.24
N GLU A 223 12.12 17.97 -0.29
CA GLU A 223 12.86 17.08 0.59
C GLU A 223 11.89 16.32 1.49
N VAL A 224 12.14 15.03 1.65
CA VAL A 224 11.46 14.16 2.59
C VAL A 224 12.49 13.42 3.41
N SER A 225 12.14 13.00 4.62
CA SER A 225 13.03 12.17 5.43
C SER A 225 13.40 10.88 4.68
N SER A 226 14.56 10.34 4.98
CA SER A 226 15.02 9.09 4.36
C SER A 226 14.13 7.91 4.76
N ILE A 227 14.09 6.88 3.93
CA ILE A 227 13.39 5.63 4.26
C ILE A 227 13.94 5.00 5.54
N ASP A 228 15.24 5.21 5.82
CA ASP A 228 15.90 4.78 7.05
C ASP A 228 15.24 5.40 8.28
N ALA A 229 15.02 6.71 8.27
CA ALA A 229 14.37 7.43 9.37
C ALA A 229 12.93 6.94 9.61
N TYR A 230 12.17 6.67 8.53
CA TYR A 230 10.83 6.09 8.66
C TYR A 230 10.86 4.68 9.24
N CYS A 231 11.69 3.81 8.72
CA CYS A 231 11.78 2.44 9.20
C CYS A 231 12.27 2.37 10.65
N GLU A 232 13.21 3.22 11.03
CA GLU A 232 13.68 3.34 12.41
C GLU A 232 12.58 3.84 13.35
N ALA A 233 11.83 4.87 12.95
CA ALA A 233 10.69 5.38 13.74
C ALA A 233 9.62 4.30 13.93
N VAL A 234 9.25 3.60 12.85
CA VAL A 234 8.30 2.47 12.89
C VAL A 234 8.81 1.35 13.79
N GLY A 235 10.07 0.96 13.65
CA GLY A 235 10.68 -0.09 14.48
C GLY A 235 10.66 0.25 15.97
N ARG A 236 11.00 1.49 16.34
CA ARG A 236 10.90 1.96 17.74
C ARG A 236 9.47 1.96 18.24
N ALA A 237 8.51 2.38 17.42
CA ALA A 237 7.10 2.40 17.79
C ALA A 237 6.53 0.99 18.00
N LEU A 238 6.87 0.04 17.13
CA LEU A 238 6.49 -1.37 17.29
C LEU A 238 7.00 -1.95 18.63
N VAL A 239 8.27 -1.73 18.94
CA VAL A 239 8.86 -2.19 20.21
C VAL A 239 8.19 -1.50 21.41
N ARG A 240 7.92 -0.20 21.34
CA ARG A 240 7.27 0.58 22.40
C ARG A 240 5.89 0.05 22.72
N HIS A 241 5.07 -0.26 21.71
CA HIS A 241 3.66 -0.55 21.89
C HIS A 241 3.33 -2.05 22.02
N PHE A 242 4.16 -2.93 21.48
CA PHE A 242 3.94 -4.38 21.54
C PHE A 242 4.97 -5.12 22.40
N GLY A 243 6.18 -4.58 22.55
CA GLY A 243 7.22 -5.19 23.39
C GLY A 243 7.47 -6.66 23.03
N ASN A 244 7.34 -7.54 24.01
CA ASN A 244 7.55 -8.98 23.83
C ASN A 244 6.37 -9.73 23.18
N ARG A 245 5.25 -9.03 22.91
CA ARG A 245 4.06 -9.60 22.25
C ARG A 245 3.94 -9.08 20.82
N MET A 246 5.06 -9.04 20.11
CA MET A 246 5.12 -8.55 18.74
C MET A 246 4.26 -9.42 17.81
N PRO A 247 3.23 -8.85 17.15
CA PRO A 247 2.46 -9.57 16.14
C PRO A 247 3.27 -9.73 14.84
N GLU A 248 2.76 -10.51 13.90
CA GLU A 248 3.22 -10.44 12.51
C GLU A 248 3.02 -9.00 12.00
N VAL A 249 4.05 -8.43 11.40
CA VAL A 249 4.01 -7.05 10.87
C VAL A 249 3.92 -7.10 9.36
N ILE A 250 2.94 -6.40 8.80
CA ILE A 250 2.77 -6.19 7.35
C ILE A 250 2.96 -4.71 7.03
N MET A 251 3.61 -4.42 5.91
CA MET A 251 3.72 -3.10 5.31
C MET A 251 3.25 -3.16 3.86
N GLU A 252 2.55 -2.11 3.41
CA GLU A 252 2.01 -2.01 2.04
C GLU A 252 2.65 -0.84 1.26
N PRO A 253 3.98 -0.80 1.11
CA PRO A 253 4.62 0.26 0.35
C PRO A 253 4.26 0.16 -1.14
N GLY A 254 3.91 1.28 -1.73
CA GLY A 254 3.69 1.41 -3.16
C GLY A 254 4.57 2.51 -3.73
N ARG A 255 4.22 3.75 -3.44
CA ARG A 255 4.91 4.95 -3.93
C ARG A 255 6.40 4.95 -3.60
N SER A 256 6.80 4.61 -2.40
CA SER A 256 8.21 4.57 -1.98
C SER A 256 9.04 3.50 -2.71
N MET A 257 8.38 2.52 -3.36
CA MET A 257 9.08 1.51 -4.16
C MET A 257 9.39 1.96 -5.59
N VAL A 258 8.49 2.75 -6.19
CA VAL A 258 8.54 3.04 -7.62
C VAL A 258 8.57 4.54 -7.96
N GLY A 259 8.24 5.41 -7.01
CA GLY A 259 8.02 6.83 -7.30
C GLY A 259 9.26 7.60 -7.73
N ASP A 260 10.44 7.21 -7.28
CA ASP A 260 11.73 7.78 -7.65
C ASP A 260 12.50 6.95 -8.70
N ALA A 261 11.92 5.80 -9.09
CA ALA A 261 12.51 4.87 -10.05
C ALA A 261 12.27 5.27 -11.51
N GLY A 262 11.40 6.26 -11.77
CA GLY A 262 10.96 6.59 -13.12
C GLY A 262 11.07 8.05 -13.51
N VAL A 263 11.06 8.26 -14.83
CA VAL A 263 10.99 9.58 -15.48
C VAL A 263 9.95 9.50 -16.60
N ILE A 264 9.07 10.49 -16.66
CA ILE A 264 8.17 10.69 -17.80
C ILE A 264 8.81 11.70 -18.74
N GLN A 265 9.02 11.31 -20.00
CA GLN A 265 9.31 12.19 -21.10
C GLN A 265 8.02 12.58 -21.80
N SER A 266 7.86 13.87 -22.07
CA SER A 266 6.65 14.44 -22.66
C SER A 266 7.05 15.52 -23.66
N GLU A 267 6.31 15.66 -24.76
CA GLU A 267 6.51 16.70 -25.76
C GLU A 267 5.76 17.97 -25.38
N VAL A 268 6.39 19.13 -25.63
CA VAL A 268 5.71 20.41 -25.59
C VAL A 268 5.01 20.65 -26.92
N VAL A 269 3.71 20.35 -26.97
CA VAL A 269 2.89 20.46 -28.18
C VAL A 269 2.67 21.92 -28.59
N LEU A 270 2.47 22.80 -27.61
CA LEU A 270 2.18 24.21 -27.86
C LEU A 270 2.60 25.08 -26.68
N VAL A 271 3.11 26.25 -26.97
CA VAL A 271 3.26 27.36 -26.01
C VAL A 271 2.45 28.56 -26.52
N SER A 272 1.50 29.05 -25.71
CA SER A 272 0.67 30.19 -26.10
C SER A 272 0.52 31.22 -24.98
N ARG A 273 0.05 32.43 -25.36
CA ARG A 273 -0.48 33.44 -24.45
C ARG A 273 -1.95 33.65 -24.75
N LYS A 274 -2.73 34.09 -23.76
CA LYS A 274 -4.17 34.31 -23.93
C LYS A 274 -4.51 35.73 -24.29
N ALA A 275 -3.58 36.68 -24.03
CA ALA A 275 -3.62 38.07 -24.54
C ALA A 275 -2.21 38.50 -24.94
N ALA A 276 -2.10 39.48 -25.84
CA ALA A 276 -0.81 39.97 -26.34
C ALA A 276 0.08 40.53 -25.20
N ASN A 277 -0.51 41.12 -24.18
CA ASN A 277 0.17 41.70 -23.01
C ASN A 277 0.23 40.74 -21.80
N ASP A 278 -0.21 39.48 -21.96
CA ASP A 278 -0.17 38.51 -20.88
C ASP A 278 1.27 38.09 -20.57
N ARG A 279 1.66 38.20 -19.30
CA ARG A 279 2.98 37.73 -18.84
C ARG A 279 3.05 36.21 -18.67
N LYS A 280 1.89 35.54 -18.48
CA LYS A 280 1.81 34.09 -18.36
C LYS A 280 1.85 33.44 -19.72
N ARG A 281 2.62 32.36 -19.82
CA ARG A 281 2.61 31.43 -20.95
C ARG A 281 1.94 30.13 -20.51
N TRP A 282 1.10 29.59 -21.36
CA TRP A 282 0.48 28.29 -21.22
C TRP A 282 1.31 27.29 -22.02
N VAL A 283 1.80 26.25 -21.34
CA VAL A 283 2.56 25.16 -21.96
C VAL A 283 1.63 23.95 -21.99
N TYR A 284 1.39 23.45 -23.19
CA TYR A 284 0.56 22.27 -23.40
C TYR A 284 1.48 21.10 -23.73
N LEU A 285 1.29 20.03 -22.97
CA LEU A 285 2.04 18.79 -23.11
C LEU A 285 1.15 17.74 -23.78
N ASP A 286 1.75 16.71 -24.35
CA ASP A 286 1.06 15.52 -24.85
C ASP A 286 0.61 14.55 -23.75
N ILE A 287 0.83 14.92 -22.49
CA ILE A 287 0.37 14.22 -21.28
C ILE A 287 -0.36 15.18 -20.36
N GLY A 288 -1.39 14.70 -19.68
CA GLY A 288 -2.17 15.49 -18.73
C GLY A 288 -2.47 14.72 -17.45
N LYS A 289 -3.10 15.41 -16.50
CA LYS A 289 -3.44 14.86 -15.18
C LYS A 289 -4.24 13.55 -15.21
N PHE A 290 -4.97 13.29 -16.30
CA PHE A 290 -5.84 12.12 -16.43
C PHE A 290 -5.20 10.98 -17.24
N SER A 291 -4.05 11.21 -17.84
CA SER A 291 -3.35 10.23 -18.69
C SER A 291 -1.92 9.92 -18.24
N GLY A 292 -1.45 10.59 -17.20
CA GLY A 292 -0.10 10.34 -16.67
C GLY A 292 0.10 10.80 -15.25
#